data_563fb4506a2753dd3079ed1a347672d9
#
_entry.id   563fb4506a2753dd3079ed1a347672d9
#
_cell.length_a   1.000
_cell.length_b   1.000
_cell.length_c   1.000
_cell.angle_alpha   90.00
_cell.angle_beta   90.00
_cell.angle_gamma   90.00
#
_symmetry.space_group_name_H-M   'P 1'
#
loop_
_entity.id
_entity.type
_entity.pdbx_description
1 polymer ?
#
loop_
_entity_poly.entity_id
_entity_poly.type
_entity_poly.pdbx_seq_one_letter_code
_entity_poly.pdbx_strand_id
1 'polypeptide(L)'
;MARDQIDMTPLHSRDELVAWLEAGVKSPSEFKIGTEHEKTPFTLEGHRPVPYEGARGIGALLEGMQLLLGWEPIVEQGNIIGLYDVTGGGAISLEPGGQFELSGAPVETVHQTQAELMAHLAQVREIATPLGIGFLGLGMTPSWARSEIPVMPKGRYKIMTGYMPKVGQYGIDMMYRTCTVQTNLDFSSEADMVKKLRVSLALQPVATALFANSPFTEGRPNGFLSFRSEIWRHTDGARSGMLPWAFEDGMGFERWVDYALDVPMYFVKRGEAYIDVSGTSFRDFFVGKNAALPGERPTLSDWANHLSTIFPEVRLKRYLEMRGADGAPWVRLPALPAFWVGLLYDDTSLDAAWDIAKSWSAEERQSLRDQVPRLGFKAKIGDRYLFEIAKECLVLAHAGLRRRNRVDHVGRDESRHLEPLDRIIDCGHTPAEELLDKFNGPWRGSVEPAYEECAF
;
A
#
# COMPACT_ATOMS: atom_id res chain seq x y z
N MET A 1 6.17 7.24 -0.75
CA MET A 1 7.48 7.87 -1.08
C MET A 1 8.21 8.12 0.23
N ALA A 2 9.32 7.50 0.43
CA ALA A 2 10.11 7.63 1.66
C ALA A 2 10.82 8.99 1.77
N ARG A 3 11.14 9.64 0.65
CA ARG A 3 11.79 10.96 0.61
C ARG A 3 10.86 12.01 0.06
N ASP A 4 10.67 13.12 0.82
CA ASP A 4 9.98 14.29 0.32
C ASP A 4 10.82 14.93 -0.81
N GLN A 5 10.23 15.09 -1.97
CA GLN A 5 10.85 15.91 -3.01
C GLN A 5 10.73 17.39 -2.57
N ILE A 6 11.86 18.09 -2.58
CA ILE A 6 11.86 19.52 -2.27
C ILE A 6 11.85 20.29 -3.58
N ASP A 7 10.66 20.63 -4.04
CA ASP A 7 10.43 21.53 -5.15
C ASP A 7 9.58 22.70 -4.66
N MET A 8 10.24 23.82 -4.42
CA MET A 8 9.62 25.03 -3.89
C MET A 8 9.04 25.94 -4.98
N THR A 9 8.87 25.44 -6.20
CA THR A 9 8.21 26.17 -7.29
C THR A 9 6.78 26.50 -6.88
N PRO A 10 6.41 27.82 -6.80
CA PRO A 10 5.07 28.23 -6.42
C PRO A 10 4.04 27.77 -7.47
N LEU A 11 2.88 27.37 -7.01
CA LEU A 11 1.73 27.03 -7.83
C LEU A 11 0.82 28.25 -8.03
N HIS A 12 0.43 28.52 -9.28
CA HIS A 12 -0.36 29.69 -9.64
C HIS A 12 -1.72 29.32 -10.24
N SER A 13 -1.84 28.16 -10.88
CA SER A 13 -3.06 27.73 -11.56
C SER A 13 -3.39 26.25 -11.30
N ARG A 14 -4.68 25.91 -11.43
CA ARG A 14 -5.16 24.54 -11.40
C ARG A 14 -4.53 23.68 -12.50
N ASP A 15 -4.25 24.29 -13.66
CA ASP A 15 -3.68 23.59 -14.79
C ASP A 15 -2.26 23.07 -14.51
N GLU A 16 -1.50 23.74 -13.65
CA GLU A 16 -0.18 23.25 -13.20
C GLU A 16 -0.31 21.96 -12.35
N LEU A 17 -1.41 21.81 -11.61
CA LEU A 17 -1.69 20.59 -10.86
C LEU A 17 -2.06 19.42 -11.80
N VAL A 18 -2.82 19.72 -12.85
CA VAL A 18 -3.16 18.78 -13.93
C VAL A 18 -1.89 18.36 -14.67
N ALA A 19 -1.08 19.32 -15.11
CA ALA A 19 0.18 19.07 -15.80
C ALA A 19 1.15 18.21 -14.96
N TRP A 20 1.13 18.37 -13.63
CA TRP A 20 1.93 17.53 -12.74
C TRP A 20 1.52 16.04 -12.80
N LEU A 21 0.23 15.75 -12.94
CA LEU A 21 -0.26 14.37 -13.12
C LEU A 21 0.02 13.86 -14.54
N GLU A 22 -0.20 14.70 -15.57
CA GLU A 22 0.06 14.37 -16.96
C GLU A 22 1.53 14.02 -17.22
N ALA A 23 2.46 14.63 -16.48
CA ALA A 23 3.87 14.29 -16.51
C ALA A 23 4.19 12.84 -16.07
N GLY A 24 3.20 12.11 -15.59
CA GLY A 24 3.28 10.66 -15.35
C GLY A 24 3.05 9.80 -16.58
N VAL A 25 2.55 10.36 -17.70
CA VAL A 25 2.32 9.63 -18.95
C VAL A 25 3.66 9.16 -19.54
N LYS A 26 3.74 7.87 -19.87
CA LYS A 26 4.94 7.22 -20.44
C LYS A 26 4.58 6.34 -21.62
N SER A 27 5.51 6.15 -22.53
CA SER A 27 5.38 5.10 -23.54
C SER A 27 5.28 3.72 -22.89
N PRO A 28 4.46 2.78 -23.41
CA PRO A 28 4.39 1.40 -22.87
C PRO A 28 5.75 0.69 -22.80
N SER A 29 6.72 1.07 -23.65
CA SER A 29 8.09 0.55 -23.62
C SER A 29 8.90 1.03 -22.40
N GLU A 30 8.46 2.10 -21.74
CA GLU A 30 9.10 2.71 -20.57
C GLU A 30 8.40 2.36 -19.26
N PHE A 31 7.32 1.58 -19.32
CA PHE A 31 6.56 1.19 -18.14
C PHE A 31 7.43 0.48 -17.11
N LYS A 32 7.27 0.92 -15.87
CA LYS A 32 7.95 0.34 -14.70
C LYS A 32 6.93 -0.27 -13.74
N ILE A 33 7.45 -1.08 -12.85
CA ILE A 33 6.73 -1.71 -11.75
C ILE A 33 7.36 -1.22 -10.47
N GLY A 34 6.61 -0.54 -9.62
CA GLY A 34 7.01 -0.23 -8.25
C GLY A 34 6.28 -1.17 -7.30
N THR A 35 6.96 -1.63 -6.27
CA THR A 35 6.35 -2.48 -5.23
C THR A 35 6.71 -1.92 -3.87
N GLU A 36 5.70 -1.71 -3.03
CA GLU A 36 5.90 -1.33 -1.64
C GLU A 36 5.43 -2.48 -0.75
N HIS A 37 6.19 -2.81 0.28
CA HIS A 37 5.77 -3.80 1.25
C HIS A 37 6.22 -3.46 2.66
N GLU A 38 5.30 -3.60 3.58
CA GLU A 38 5.48 -3.36 5.00
C GLU A 38 5.60 -4.70 5.75
N LYS A 39 6.36 -4.69 6.82
CA LYS A 39 6.52 -5.81 7.73
C LYS A 39 6.62 -5.32 9.17
N THR A 40 5.98 -6.03 10.09
CA THR A 40 5.98 -5.66 11.51
C THR A 40 7.22 -6.21 12.19
N PRO A 41 8.12 -5.36 12.73
CA PRO A 41 9.24 -5.83 13.53
C PRO A 41 8.78 -6.30 14.91
N PHE A 42 9.37 -7.39 15.39
CA PHE A 42 9.12 -7.92 16.72
C PHE A 42 10.42 -8.44 17.36
N THR A 43 10.49 -8.45 18.69
CA THR A 43 11.62 -9.05 19.40
C THR A 43 11.53 -10.57 19.33
N LEU A 44 12.61 -11.26 18.94
CA LEU A 44 12.66 -12.73 18.86
C LEU A 44 12.39 -13.38 20.23
N GLU A 45 12.78 -12.71 21.32
CA GLU A 45 12.45 -13.13 22.67
C GLU A 45 11.17 -12.44 23.15
N GLY A 46 10.12 -13.20 23.39
CA GLY A 46 8.84 -12.75 23.93
C GLY A 46 7.91 -12.05 22.98
N HIS A 47 8.25 -11.97 21.67
CA HIS A 47 7.41 -11.45 20.58
C HIS A 47 6.79 -10.07 20.88
N ARG A 48 7.60 -9.14 21.40
CA ARG A 48 7.17 -7.77 21.77
C ARG A 48 7.42 -6.77 20.65
N PRO A 49 6.68 -5.64 20.62
CA PRO A 49 7.00 -4.54 19.69
C PRO A 49 8.41 -4.03 19.90
N VAL A 50 9.09 -3.69 18.81
CA VAL A 50 10.46 -3.15 18.86
C VAL A 50 10.39 -1.64 19.04
N PRO A 51 10.98 -1.06 20.12
CA PRO A 51 11.03 0.39 20.30
C PRO A 51 11.96 1.04 19.27
N TYR A 52 11.82 2.35 19.06
CA TYR A 52 12.77 3.09 18.23
C TYR A 52 14.14 3.17 18.91
N GLU A 53 14.14 3.48 20.21
CA GLU A 53 15.33 3.73 21.03
C GLU A 53 16.05 2.46 21.47
N GLY A 54 17.32 2.62 21.82
CA GLY A 54 18.14 1.56 22.43
C GLY A 54 18.99 0.78 21.43
N ALA A 55 19.96 0.05 21.95
CA ALA A 55 20.94 -0.70 21.16
C ALA A 55 20.35 -1.87 20.31
N ARG A 56 19.10 -2.23 20.57
CA ARG A 56 18.32 -3.25 19.83
C ARG A 56 17.03 -2.66 19.28
N GLY A 57 16.96 -1.35 19.11
CA GLY A 57 15.79 -0.63 18.59
C GLY A 57 15.82 -0.48 17.07
N ILE A 58 14.74 0.10 16.54
CA ILE A 58 14.58 0.39 15.10
C ILE A 58 15.68 1.39 14.63
N GLY A 59 16.08 2.35 15.47
CA GLY A 59 17.17 3.27 15.16
C GLY A 59 18.48 2.53 14.87
N ALA A 60 18.86 1.59 15.76
CA ALA A 60 20.07 0.75 15.57
C ALA A 60 19.96 -0.15 14.32
N LEU A 61 18.75 -0.65 14.01
CA LEU A 61 18.52 -1.39 12.77
C LEU A 61 18.77 -0.53 11.53
N LEU A 62 18.23 0.70 11.50
CA LEU A 62 18.46 1.63 10.38
C LEU A 62 19.91 2.05 10.23
N GLU A 63 20.62 2.30 11.33
CA GLU A 63 22.06 2.58 11.33
C GLU A 63 22.85 1.39 10.75
N GLY A 64 22.55 0.17 11.17
CA GLY A 64 23.17 -1.03 10.63
C GLY A 64 22.87 -1.23 9.14
N MET A 65 21.64 -1.00 8.72
CA MET A 65 21.25 -1.06 7.30
C MET A 65 21.95 0.03 6.48
N GLN A 66 22.10 1.25 7.02
CA GLN A 66 22.84 2.32 6.37
C GLN A 66 24.30 1.93 6.11
N LEU A 67 24.97 1.35 7.11
CA LEU A 67 26.36 0.90 6.98
C LEU A 67 26.49 -0.24 5.95
N LEU A 68 25.53 -1.16 5.92
CA LEU A 68 25.54 -2.29 4.98
C LEU A 68 25.28 -1.83 3.53
N LEU A 69 24.31 -0.96 3.33
CA LEU A 69 23.81 -0.57 2.00
C LEU A 69 24.57 0.63 1.41
N GLY A 70 25.13 1.48 2.24
CA GLY A 70 25.68 2.78 1.82
C GLY A 70 24.61 3.78 1.34
N TRP A 71 23.33 3.55 1.68
CA TRP A 71 22.24 4.43 1.32
C TRP A 71 22.24 5.71 2.14
N GLU A 72 21.74 6.81 1.56
CA GLU A 72 21.63 8.08 2.27
C GLU A 72 20.56 8.01 3.37
N PRO A 73 20.88 8.44 4.61
CA PRO A 73 19.90 8.47 5.68
C PRO A 73 18.88 9.59 5.46
N ILE A 74 17.63 9.29 5.70
CA ILE A 74 16.54 10.28 5.84
C ILE A 74 16.44 10.61 7.32
N VAL A 75 16.81 11.83 7.68
CA VAL A 75 16.91 12.27 9.08
C VAL A 75 15.81 13.28 9.39
N GLU A 76 15.19 13.13 10.55
CA GLU A 76 14.23 14.10 11.10
C GLU A 76 14.54 14.33 12.59
N GLN A 77 14.77 15.57 12.98
CA GLN A 77 15.12 15.96 14.36
C GLN A 77 16.25 15.13 14.98
N GLY A 78 17.25 14.79 14.16
CA GLY A 78 18.41 14.00 14.57
C GLY A 78 18.19 12.47 14.59
N ASN A 79 16.99 11.99 14.27
CA ASN A 79 16.67 10.56 14.19
C ASN A 79 16.68 10.07 12.74
N ILE A 80 17.27 8.92 12.47
CA ILE A 80 17.16 8.25 11.17
C ILE A 80 15.76 7.64 11.06
N ILE A 81 14.94 8.12 10.12
CA ILE A 81 13.58 7.66 9.90
C ILE A 81 13.39 6.87 8.60
N GLY A 82 14.45 6.67 7.87
CA GLY A 82 14.49 5.91 6.63
C GLY A 82 15.85 6.01 5.95
N LEU A 83 15.97 5.30 4.83
CA LEU A 83 17.16 5.27 3.98
C LEU A 83 16.74 5.42 2.52
N TYR A 84 17.56 6.06 1.71
CA TYR A 84 17.29 6.29 0.30
C TYR A 84 18.47 5.84 -0.57
N ASP A 85 18.16 5.00 -1.57
CA ASP A 85 19.11 4.62 -2.63
C ASP A 85 19.13 5.68 -3.72
N VAL A 86 20.18 6.51 -3.74
CA VAL A 86 20.36 7.58 -4.73
C VAL A 86 20.60 7.04 -6.14
N THR A 87 20.99 5.78 -6.30
CA THR A 87 21.32 5.15 -7.57
C THR A 87 20.11 4.39 -8.15
N GLY A 88 19.51 3.50 -7.35
CA GLY A 88 18.40 2.65 -7.78
C GLY A 88 17.03 3.29 -7.58
N GLY A 89 16.92 4.27 -6.70
CA GLY A 89 15.65 4.95 -6.39
C GLY A 89 14.75 4.21 -5.41
N GLY A 90 15.23 3.10 -4.82
CA GLY A 90 14.56 2.41 -3.72
C GLY A 90 14.69 3.17 -2.40
N ALA A 91 13.82 2.89 -1.45
CA ALA A 91 13.87 3.50 -0.13
C ALA A 91 13.35 2.57 0.97
N ILE A 92 13.93 2.70 2.15
CA ILE A 92 13.40 2.13 3.38
C ILE A 92 12.76 3.26 4.18
N SER A 93 11.55 3.05 4.68
CA SER A 93 10.87 4.00 5.56
C SER A 93 10.22 3.32 6.75
N LEU A 94 9.90 4.14 7.75
CA LEU A 94 9.13 3.72 8.92
C LEU A 94 7.69 4.21 8.80
N GLU A 95 6.76 3.32 9.11
CA GLU A 95 5.38 3.68 9.39
C GLU A 95 5.18 3.97 10.89
N PRO A 96 4.06 4.60 11.31
CA PRO A 96 3.90 5.15 12.67
C PRO A 96 4.17 4.17 13.81
N GLY A 97 3.81 2.90 13.65
CA GLY A 97 4.01 1.84 14.65
C GLY A 97 5.33 1.08 14.52
N GLY A 98 6.23 1.56 13.66
CA GLY A 98 7.51 0.90 13.39
C GLY A 98 7.45 -0.15 12.28
N GLN A 99 6.32 -0.26 11.57
CA GLN A 99 6.26 -1.10 10.38
C GLN A 99 7.39 -0.66 9.44
N PHE A 100 8.21 -1.64 9.06
CA PHE A 100 9.42 -1.43 8.28
C PHE A 100 9.10 -1.65 6.81
N GLU A 101 9.09 -0.56 6.05
CA GLU A 101 8.66 -0.55 4.66
C GLU A 101 9.87 -0.56 3.72
N LEU A 102 9.81 -1.37 2.66
CA LEU A 102 10.56 -1.15 1.44
C LEU A 102 9.63 -0.53 0.40
N SER A 103 9.95 0.67 -0.05
CA SER A 103 9.46 1.23 -1.33
C SER A 103 10.51 0.89 -2.38
N GLY A 104 10.25 -0.17 -3.16
CA GLY A 104 11.19 -0.72 -4.14
C GLY A 104 11.49 0.25 -5.27
N ALA A 105 12.62 0.01 -5.95
CA ALA A 105 12.99 0.73 -7.15
C ALA A 105 11.96 0.52 -8.28
N PRO A 106 11.79 1.49 -9.21
CA PRO A 106 10.96 1.31 -10.39
C PRO A 106 11.67 0.36 -11.39
N VAL A 107 11.30 -0.90 -11.39
CA VAL A 107 11.89 -1.97 -12.20
C VAL A 107 11.06 -2.32 -13.42
N GLU A 108 11.62 -3.08 -14.37
CA GLU A 108 10.98 -3.42 -15.65
C GLU A 108 10.18 -4.70 -15.61
N THR A 109 10.53 -5.62 -14.70
CA THR A 109 9.95 -6.96 -14.65
C THR A 109 9.64 -7.39 -13.23
N VAL A 110 8.65 -8.28 -13.08
CA VAL A 110 8.33 -8.92 -11.80
C VAL A 110 9.49 -9.80 -11.31
N HIS A 111 10.33 -10.31 -12.23
CA HIS A 111 11.56 -11.02 -11.86
C HIS A 111 12.52 -10.10 -11.08
N GLN A 112 12.68 -8.85 -11.51
CA GLN A 112 13.49 -7.86 -10.81
C GLN A 112 12.88 -7.48 -9.46
N THR A 113 11.53 -7.34 -9.40
CA THR A 113 10.82 -7.15 -8.12
C THR A 113 11.11 -8.29 -7.14
N GLN A 114 11.07 -9.53 -7.59
CA GLN A 114 11.43 -10.68 -6.74
C GLN A 114 12.90 -10.63 -6.30
N ALA A 115 13.82 -10.32 -7.22
CA ALA A 115 15.24 -10.23 -6.91
C ALA A 115 15.52 -9.13 -5.86
N GLU A 116 14.92 -7.96 -6.01
CA GLU A 116 15.00 -6.85 -5.05
C GLU A 116 14.47 -7.27 -3.67
N LEU A 117 13.28 -7.89 -3.64
CA LEU A 117 12.70 -8.42 -2.40
C LEU A 117 13.65 -9.38 -1.69
N MET A 118 14.18 -10.37 -2.42
CA MET A 118 15.07 -11.38 -1.83
C MET A 118 16.37 -10.77 -1.32
N ALA A 119 16.95 -9.80 -2.04
CA ALA A 119 18.11 -9.05 -1.60
C ALA A 119 17.81 -8.26 -0.32
N HIS A 120 16.70 -7.53 -0.31
CA HIS A 120 16.29 -6.74 0.86
C HIS A 120 16.06 -7.62 2.10
N LEU A 121 15.38 -8.74 1.96
CA LEU A 121 15.14 -9.66 3.09
C LEU A 121 16.43 -10.26 3.63
N ALA A 122 17.40 -10.61 2.77
CA ALA A 122 18.70 -11.09 3.19
C ALA A 122 19.46 -10.00 3.97
N GLN A 123 19.50 -8.78 3.44
CA GLN A 123 20.15 -7.62 4.06
C GLN A 123 19.54 -7.27 5.41
N VAL A 124 18.20 -7.22 5.48
CA VAL A 124 17.49 -6.96 6.74
C VAL A 124 17.79 -8.04 7.78
N ARG A 125 17.77 -9.31 7.37
CA ARG A 125 18.05 -10.43 8.28
C ARG A 125 19.49 -10.38 8.82
N GLU A 126 20.47 -9.99 8.00
CA GLU A 126 21.86 -9.85 8.42
C GLU A 126 22.03 -8.87 9.58
N ILE A 127 21.31 -7.74 9.54
CA ILE A 127 21.37 -6.72 10.59
C ILE A 127 20.40 -7.02 11.75
N ALA A 128 19.20 -7.48 11.46
CA ALA A 128 18.15 -7.65 12.47
C ALA A 128 18.38 -8.83 13.40
N THR A 129 18.92 -9.95 12.87
CA THR A 129 19.14 -11.17 13.69
C THR A 129 20.07 -10.95 14.87
N PRO A 130 21.25 -10.30 14.73
CA PRO A 130 22.11 -9.95 15.86
C PRO A 130 21.45 -9.00 16.86
N LEU A 131 20.51 -8.17 16.42
CA LEU A 131 19.74 -7.28 17.29
C LEU A 131 18.59 -8.00 18.01
N GLY A 132 18.33 -9.26 17.67
CA GLY A 132 17.22 -10.03 18.22
C GLY A 132 15.85 -9.59 17.66
N ILE A 133 15.82 -9.08 16.41
CA ILE A 133 14.62 -8.58 15.74
C ILE A 133 14.22 -9.57 14.65
N GLY A 134 12.93 -9.97 14.65
CA GLY A 134 12.26 -10.67 13.56
C GLY A 134 11.24 -9.77 12.87
N PHE A 135 10.71 -10.21 11.73
CA PHE A 135 9.71 -9.48 10.97
C PHE A 135 8.53 -10.38 10.63
N LEU A 136 7.34 -9.87 10.80
CA LEU A 136 6.09 -10.60 10.61
C LEU A 136 5.40 -10.16 9.32
N GLY A 137 5.02 -11.13 8.49
CA GLY A 137 4.32 -10.94 7.21
C GLY A 137 2.81 -11.16 7.35
N LEU A 138 2.13 -10.33 8.15
CA LEU A 138 0.68 -10.31 8.30
C LEU A 138 0.12 -8.93 7.96
N GLY A 139 -1.16 -8.86 7.63
CA GLY A 139 -1.84 -7.59 7.36
C GLY A 139 -2.12 -6.75 8.63
N MET A 140 -1.97 -7.35 9.82
CA MET A 140 -2.14 -6.69 11.10
C MET A 140 -1.35 -7.42 12.19
N THR A 141 -0.89 -6.68 13.21
CA THR A 141 -0.28 -7.27 14.41
C THR A 141 -1.27 -8.20 15.12
N PRO A 142 -0.93 -9.49 15.36
CA PRO A 142 -1.92 -10.46 15.83
C PRO A 142 -2.21 -10.39 17.33
N SER A 143 -1.24 -9.97 18.16
CA SER A 143 -1.33 -10.14 19.62
C SER A 143 -1.31 -8.83 20.42
N TRP A 144 -0.70 -7.78 19.92
CA TRP A 144 -0.47 -6.57 20.74
C TRP A 144 -1.68 -5.67 20.83
N ALA A 145 -1.92 -5.13 22.02
CA ALA A 145 -2.82 -4.01 22.19
C ALA A 145 -2.20 -2.75 21.56
N ARG A 146 -3.05 -1.84 21.09
CA ARG A 146 -2.58 -0.59 20.49
C ARG A 146 -1.68 0.23 21.40
N SER A 147 -1.95 0.20 22.72
CA SER A 147 -1.16 0.91 23.74
C SER A 147 0.25 0.37 23.94
N GLU A 148 0.54 -0.85 23.47
CA GLU A 148 1.86 -1.47 23.55
C GLU A 148 2.76 -1.08 22.39
N ILE A 149 2.20 -0.54 21.30
CA ILE A 149 2.94 -0.23 20.07
C ILE A 149 3.64 1.11 20.23
N PRO A 150 4.97 1.16 20.07
CA PRO A 150 5.75 2.38 20.15
C PRO A 150 5.44 3.33 18.97
N VAL A 151 5.65 4.62 19.20
CA VAL A 151 5.49 5.65 18.16
C VAL A 151 6.86 6.00 17.59
N MET A 152 7.00 5.95 16.27
CA MET A 152 8.24 6.32 15.59
C MET A 152 8.42 7.85 15.56
N PRO A 153 9.67 8.36 15.65
CA PRO A 153 9.98 9.79 15.76
C PRO A 153 9.86 10.53 14.42
N LYS A 154 8.64 10.62 13.87
CA LYS A 154 8.34 11.26 12.59
C LYS A 154 7.23 12.31 12.79
N GLY A 155 7.53 13.59 12.53
CA GLY A 155 6.69 14.72 12.94
C GLY A 155 5.29 14.70 12.33
N ARG A 156 5.15 14.28 11.06
CA ARG A 156 3.84 14.16 10.41
C ARG A 156 2.88 13.21 11.13
N TYR A 157 3.42 12.19 11.79
CA TYR A 157 2.59 11.21 12.49
C TYR A 157 1.93 11.76 13.75
N LYS A 158 2.58 12.73 14.40
CA LYS A 158 1.99 13.45 15.54
C LYS A 158 0.72 14.20 15.13
N ILE A 159 0.77 14.88 13.97
CA ILE A 159 -0.39 15.61 13.41
C ILE A 159 -1.50 14.63 13.05
N MET A 160 -1.17 13.56 12.30
CA MET A 160 -2.14 12.55 11.88
C MET A 160 -2.78 11.84 13.07
N THR A 161 -2.01 11.48 14.09
CA THR A 161 -2.52 10.86 15.33
C THR A 161 -3.50 11.78 16.07
N GLY A 162 -3.27 13.08 16.05
CA GLY A 162 -4.18 14.07 16.65
C GLY A 162 -5.47 14.33 15.85
N TYR A 163 -5.41 14.10 14.52
CA TYR A 163 -6.54 14.38 13.63
C TYR A 163 -7.41 13.15 13.34
N MET A 164 -6.82 11.98 13.07
CA MET A 164 -7.54 10.76 12.67
C MET A 164 -8.73 10.39 13.57
N PRO A 165 -8.64 10.47 14.92
CA PRO A 165 -9.77 10.16 15.79
C PRO A 165 -10.97 11.09 15.65
N LYS A 166 -10.80 12.27 15.02
CA LYS A 166 -11.87 13.24 14.80
C LYS A 166 -12.72 12.92 13.58
N VAL A 167 -12.19 12.13 12.65
CA VAL A 167 -12.79 11.88 11.32
C VAL A 167 -13.14 10.42 11.06
N GLY A 168 -12.65 9.50 11.90
CA GLY A 168 -12.94 8.07 11.76
C GLY A 168 -12.65 7.27 13.01
N GLN A 169 -13.16 6.04 13.03
CA GLN A 169 -13.07 5.15 14.20
C GLN A 169 -11.71 4.45 14.29
N TYR A 170 -11.15 4.02 13.15
CA TYR A 170 -9.99 3.14 13.11
C TYR A 170 -8.70 3.79 12.56
N GLY A 171 -8.68 5.12 12.41
CA GLY A 171 -7.51 5.82 11.88
C GLY A 171 -6.21 5.52 12.64
N ILE A 172 -6.28 5.38 13.96
CA ILE A 172 -5.13 5.04 14.79
C ILE A 172 -4.73 3.56 14.63
N ASP A 173 -5.70 2.65 14.51
CA ASP A 173 -5.39 1.23 14.24
C ASP A 173 -4.75 1.05 12.86
N MET A 174 -5.22 1.78 11.85
CA MET A 174 -4.60 1.84 10.53
C MET A 174 -3.13 2.24 10.62
N MET A 175 -2.84 3.34 11.32
CA MET A 175 -1.49 3.90 11.42
C MET A 175 -0.50 2.98 12.16
N TYR A 176 -0.94 2.33 13.24
CA TYR A 176 -0.01 1.68 14.17
C TYR A 176 0.02 0.15 14.05
N ARG A 177 -1.01 -0.50 13.48
CA ARG A 177 -1.20 -1.94 13.59
C ARG A 177 -1.19 -2.68 12.26
N THR A 178 -1.41 -1.97 11.14
CA THR A 178 -1.60 -2.61 9.83
C THR A 178 -0.35 -2.60 8.98
N CYS A 179 -0.21 -3.64 8.15
CA CYS A 179 0.78 -3.75 7.09
C CYS A 179 0.12 -4.10 5.76
N THR A 180 0.71 -3.61 4.68
CA THR A 180 0.23 -3.80 3.31
C THR A 180 1.33 -4.29 2.38
N VAL A 181 0.93 -4.80 1.22
CA VAL A 181 1.71 -4.82 0.00
C VAL A 181 0.97 -3.99 -1.05
N GLN A 182 1.70 -3.17 -1.81
CA GLN A 182 1.17 -2.25 -2.80
C GLN A 182 1.91 -2.40 -4.12
N THR A 183 1.22 -2.05 -5.21
CA THR A 183 1.80 -2.10 -6.56
C THR A 183 1.56 -0.78 -7.26
N ASN A 184 2.63 -0.20 -7.83
CA ASN A 184 2.64 1.06 -8.56
C ASN A 184 2.84 0.78 -10.05
N LEU A 185 1.90 1.18 -10.90
CA LEU A 185 1.92 0.93 -12.34
C LEU A 185 1.67 2.19 -13.16
N ASP A 186 2.37 2.28 -14.27
CA ASP A 186 2.34 3.41 -15.20
C ASP A 186 1.14 3.35 -16.16
N PHE A 187 0.89 4.47 -16.81
CA PHE A 187 -0.13 4.64 -17.86
C PHE A 187 0.42 5.43 -19.05
N SER A 188 -0.15 5.20 -20.25
CA SER A 188 0.34 5.75 -21.50
C SER A 188 -0.45 6.95 -22.01
N SER A 189 -1.59 7.23 -21.42
CA SER A 189 -2.44 8.37 -21.74
C SER A 189 -3.46 8.58 -20.63
N GLU A 190 -4.21 9.69 -20.67
CA GLU A 190 -5.34 9.89 -19.75
C GLU A 190 -6.41 8.81 -19.91
N ALA A 191 -6.73 8.43 -21.15
CA ALA A 191 -7.71 7.37 -21.41
C ALA A 191 -7.26 5.99 -20.86
N ASP A 192 -5.98 5.66 -21.00
CA ASP A 192 -5.38 4.45 -20.43
C ASP A 192 -5.40 4.51 -18.89
N MET A 193 -5.03 5.67 -18.31
CA MET A 193 -5.11 5.91 -16.87
C MET A 193 -6.52 5.68 -16.35
N VAL A 194 -7.54 6.27 -16.98
CA VAL A 194 -8.94 6.14 -16.57
C VAL A 194 -9.40 4.68 -16.62
N LYS A 195 -9.06 3.96 -17.69
CA LYS A 195 -9.41 2.54 -17.84
C LYS A 195 -8.75 1.69 -16.77
N LYS A 196 -7.44 1.84 -16.56
CA LYS A 196 -6.68 1.13 -15.53
C LYS A 196 -7.19 1.44 -14.13
N LEU A 197 -7.49 2.72 -13.83
CA LEU A 197 -8.06 3.15 -12.55
C LEU A 197 -9.40 2.46 -12.28
N ARG A 198 -10.31 2.44 -13.27
CA ARG A 198 -11.63 1.80 -13.16
C ARG A 198 -11.52 0.30 -12.92
N VAL A 199 -10.70 -0.39 -13.72
CA VAL A 199 -10.44 -1.82 -13.55
C VAL A 199 -9.85 -2.12 -12.17
N SER A 200 -8.84 -1.36 -11.77
CA SER A 200 -8.17 -1.56 -10.47
C SER A 200 -9.12 -1.32 -9.30
N LEU A 201 -9.93 -0.24 -9.33
CA LEU A 201 -10.93 0.04 -8.30
C LEU A 201 -11.99 -1.08 -8.23
N ALA A 202 -12.55 -1.48 -9.37
CA ALA A 202 -13.59 -2.51 -9.41
C ALA A 202 -13.10 -3.87 -8.93
N LEU A 203 -11.88 -4.26 -9.30
CA LEU A 203 -11.28 -5.55 -8.97
C LEU A 203 -10.41 -5.54 -7.69
N GLN A 204 -10.30 -4.38 -7.00
CA GLN A 204 -9.58 -4.31 -5.73
C GLN A 204 -10.11 -5.32 -4.69
N PRO A 205 -11.44 -5.57 -4.57
CA PRO A 205 -11.95 -6.62 -3.69
C PRO A 205 -11.43 -8.02 -4.00
N VAL A 206 -11.10 -8.32 -5.27
CA VAL A 206 -10.44 -9.58 -5.65
C VAL A 206 -9.05 -9.68 -5.02
N ALA A 207 -8.24 -8.63 -5.18
CA ALA A 207 -6.92 -8.58 -4.56
C ALA A 207 -7.01 -8.64 -3.03
N THR A 208 -8.00 -7.95 -2.42
CA THR A 208 -8.25 -8.02 -0.97
C THR A 208 -8.55 -9.45 -0.52
N ALA A 209 -9.35 -10.23 -1.25
CA ALA A 209 -9.66 -11.62 -0.90
C ALA A 209 -8.45 -12.54 -1.07
N LEU A 210 -7.71 -12.41 -2.17
CA LEU A 210 -6.49 -13.19 -2.44
C LEU A 210 -5.39 -12.95 -1.39
N PHE A 211 -5.37 -11.76 -0.80
CA PHE A 211 -4.39 -11.34 0.19
C PHE A 211 -4.96 -11.16 1.59
N ALA A 212 -6.22 -11.59 1.86
CA ALA A 212 -6.80 -11.51 3.20
C ALA A 212 -5.94 -12.26 4.21
N ASN A 213 -5.32 -11.52 5.15
CA ASN A 213 -4.27 -12.05 6.03
C ASN A 213 -4.19 -11.31 7.36
N SER A 214 -5.36 -10.85 7.90
CA SER A 214 -5.42 -10.12 9.17
C SER A 214 -6.60 -10.55 10.05
N PRO A 215 -6.74 -11.88 10.35
CA PRO A 215 -7.89 -12.40 11.08
C PRO A 215 -7.80 -12.28 12.61
N PHE A 216 -6.68 -11.78 13.15
CA PHE A 216 -6.44 -11.70 14.58
C PHE A 216 -6.27 -10.27 15.08
N THR A 217 -6.72 -10.04 16.31
CA THR A 217 -6.51 -8.81 17.08
C THR A 217 -6.38 -9.18 18.55
N GLU A 218 -5.31 -8.71 19.21
CA GLU A 218 -5.08 -8.89 20.65
C GLU A 218 -5.19 -10.37 21.08
N GLY A 219 -4.57 -11.25 20.29
CA GLY A 219 -4.46 -12.67 20.56
C GLY A 219 -5.69 -13.51 20.21
N ARG A 220 -6.70 -12.93 19.53
CA ARG A 220 -7.98 -13.60 19.26
C ARG A 220 -8.47 -13.36 17.83
N PRO A 221 -9.26 -14.28 17.26
CA PRO A 221 -10.00 -14.03 16.03
C PRO A 221 -10.88 -12.79 16.16
N ASN A 222 -10.80 -11.88 15.17
CA ASN A 222 -11.55 -10.62 15.16
C ASN A 222 -12.86 -10.66 14.36
N GLY A 223 -13.16 -11.80 13.74
CA GLY A 223 -14.38 -12.01 12.96
C GLY A 223 -14.28 -11.51 11.51
N PHE A 224 -13.10 -11.16 11.04
CA PHE A 224 -12.80 -10.79 9.66
C PHE A 224 -11.69 -11.67 9.08
N LEU A 225 -11.62 -11.74 7.76
CA LEU A 225 -10.51 -12.34 7.02
C LEU A 225 -9.44 -11.27 6.71
N SER A 226 -9.88 -10.07 6.34
CA SER A 226 -9.04 -8.88 6.25
C SER A 226 -9.57 -7.77 7.17
N PHE A 227 -9.14 -7.76 8.43
CA PHE A 227 -9.52 -6.68 9.34
C PHE A 227 -8.85 -5.36 8.95
N ARG A 228 -7.67 -5.41 8.33
CA ARG A 228 -7.05 -4.22 7.73
C ARG A 228 -7.98 -3.56 6.72
N SER A 229 -8.61 -4.34 5.85
CA SER A 229 -9.56 -3.80 4.87
C SER A 229 -10.78 -3.17 5.55
N GLU A 230 -11.31 -3.75 6.63
CA GLU A 230 -12.38 -3.15 7.43
C GLU A 230 -11.95 -1.85 8.11
N ILE A 231 -10.73 -1.80 8.65
CA ILE A 231 -10.15 -0.60 9.26
C ILE A 231 -10.16 0.57 8.27
N TRP A 232 -9.75 0.34 7.01
CA TRP A 232 -9.75 1.37 5.97
C TRP A 232 -11.13 1.92 5.62
N ARG A 233 -12.20 1.13 5.79
CA ARG A 233 -13.60 1.59 5.60
C ARG A 233 -14.01 2.65 6.62
N HIS A 234 -13.36 2.69 7.77
CA HIS A 234 -13.71 3.54 8.91
C HIS A 234 -12.56 4.46 9.35
N THR A 235 -11.63 4.77 8.45
CA THR A 235 -10.46 5.61 8.75
C THR A 235 -10.75 7.09 8.52
N ASP A 236 -11.05 7.50 7.30
CA ASP A 236 -11.41 8.90 6.93
C ASP A 236 -12.13 8.89 5.58
N GLY A 237 -13.45 9.07 5.61
CA GLY A 237 -14.29 8.99 4.42
C GLY A 237 -14.05 10.08 3.37
N ALA A 238 -13.37 11.17 3.72
CA ALA A 238 -13.04 12.22 2.77
C ALA A 238 -11.88 11.85 1.83
N ARG A 239 -11.03 10.91 2.24
CA ARG A 239 -9.78 10.57 1.52
C ARG A 239 -9.60 9.09 1.20
N SER A 240 -10.47 8.21 1.68
CA SER A 240 -10.43 6.77 1.45
C SER A 240 -11.65 6.28 0.67
N GLY A 241 -11.64 5.01 0.24
CA GLY A 241 -12.79 4.35 -0.38
C GLY A 241 -12.66 4.09 -1.87
N MET A 242 -13.79 3.74 -2.48
CA MET A 242 -13.90 3.22 -3.86
C MET A 242 -14.02 4.28 -4.94
N LEU A 243 -14.20 5.55 -4.59
CA LEU A 243 -14.33 6.68 -5.51
C LEU A 243 -15.39 6.45 -6.61
N PRO A 244 -16.70 6.39 -6.29
CA PRO A 244 -17.75 6.05 -7.26
C PRO A 244 -17.78 6.99 -8.48
N TRP A 245 -17.42 8.25 -8.30
CA TRP A 245 -17.31 9.26 -9.35
C TRP A 245 -16.22 8.94 -10.41
N ALA A 246 -15.24 8.05 -10.12
CA ALA A 246 -14.23 7.63 -11.09
C ALA A 246 -14.85 6.83 -12.26
N PHE A 247 -16.07 6.30 -12.08
CA PHE A 247 -16.78 5.54 -13.11
C PHE A 247 -17.77 6.39 -13.93
N GLU A 248 -17.95 7.64 -13.57
CA GLU A 248 -18.81 8.57 -14.29
C GLU A 248 -18.12 9.13 -15.54
N ASP A 249 -18.92 9.67 -16.46
CA ASP A 249 -18.41 10.40 -17.62
C ASP A 249 -17.63 11.62 -17.19
N GLY A 250 -16.61 12.00 -17.98
CA GLY A 250 -15.74 13.11 -17.68
C GLY A 250 -14.67 12.82 -16.62
N MET A 251 -14.42 11.54 -16.27
CA MET A 251 -13.26 11.17 -15.46
C MET A 251 -11.97 11.44 -16.26
N GLY A 252 -11.02 12.11 -15.61
CA GLY A 252 -9.71 12.47 -16.14
C GLY A 252 -8.84 13.09 -15.07
N PHE A 253 -7.67 13.60 -15.44
CA PHE A 253 -6.75 14.27 -14.52
C PHE A 253 -7.38 15.48 -13.85
N GLU A 254 -8.16 16.27 -14.57
CA GLU A 254 -8.84 17.44 -14.03
C GLU A 254 -9.80 17.06 -12.89
N ARG A 255 -10.60 16.02 -13.09
CA ARG A 255 -11.56 15.58 -12.07
C ARG A 255 -10.85 15.00 -10.83
N TRP A 256 -9.73 14.33 -11.03
CA TRP A 256 -8.88 13.88 -9.91
C TRP A 256 -8.31 15.07 -9.14
N VAL A 257 -7.82 16.09 -9.83
CA VAL A 257 -7.33 17.32 -9.20
C VAL A 257 -8.42 17.98 -8.38
N ASP A 258 -9.63 18.13 -8.92
CA ASP A 258 -10.76 18.71 -8.19
C ASP A 258 -11.09 17.93 -6.92
N TYR A 259 -11.13 16.60 -6.99
CA TYR A 259 -11.28 15.75 -5.80
C TYR A 259 -10.15 16.00 -4.79
N ALA A 260 -8.91 15.98 -5.22
CA ALA A 260 -7.78 16.15 -4.33
C ALA A 260 -7.76 17.53 -3.66
N LEU A 261 -8.16 18.59 -4.37
CA LEU A 261 -8.29 19.94 -3.81
C LEU A 261 -9.36 20.03 -2.72
N ASP A 262 -10.39 19.15 -2.75
CA ASP A 262 -11.47 19.10 -1.79
C ASP A 262 -11.18 18.19 -0.59
N VAL A 263 -10.15 17.33 -0.66
CA VAL A 263 -9.70 16.54 0.49
C VAL A 263 -9.07 17.45 1.54
N PRO A 264 -9.50 17.38 2.82
CA PRO A 264 -8.90 18.19 3.89
C PRO A 264 -7.41 17.90 4.07
N MET A 265 -6.61 18.94 4.26
CA MET A 265 -5.17 18.82 4.45
C MET A 265 -4.81 18.18 5.79
N TYR A 266 -3.58 17.66 5.91
CA TYR A 266 -2.99 17.30 7.21
C TYR A 266 -1.92 18.28 7.63
N PHE A 267 -0.92 18.49 6.80
CA PHE A 267 0.24 19.31 7.14
C PHE A 267 0.80 20.01 5.89
N VAL A 268 1.61 21.02 6.17
CA VAL A 268 2.53 21.65 5.22
C VAL A 268 3.94 21.52 5.78
N LYS A 269 4.93 21.20 4.93
CA LYS A 269 6.33 21.09 5.34
C LYS A 269 7.11 22.35 4.95
N ARG A 270 7.84 22.94 5.91
CA ARG A 270 8.75 24.05 5.69
C ARG A 270 10.09 23.75 6.36
N GLY A 271 11.10 23.50 5.53
CA GLY A 271 12.37 22.96 6.01
C GLY A 271 12.17 21.63 6.71
N GLU A 272 12.58 21.50 7.96
CA GLU A 272 12.37 20.30 8.78
C GLU A 272 11.05 20.32 9.57
N ALA A 273 10.33 21.43 9.57
CA ALA A 273 9.11 21.56 10.35
C ALA A 273 7.87 21.11 9.60
N TYR A 274 7.01 20.35 10.28
CA TYR A 274 5.63 20.08 9.85
C TYR A 274 4.69 21.06 10.54
N ILE A 275 3.97 21.84 9.76
CA ILE A 275 2.96 22.80 10.23
C ILE A 275 1.61 22.10 10.18
N ASP A 276 0.92 22.04 11.30
CA ASP A 276 -0.41 21.44 11.40
C ASP A 276 -1.45 22.35 10.72
N VAL A 277 -1.98 21.89 9.62
CA VAL A 277 -3.10 22.49 8.89
C VAL A 277 -4.25 21.50 8.76
N SER A 278 -4.34 20.54 9.68
CA SER A 278 -5.29 19.44 9.60
C SER A 278 -6.73 19.92 9.57
N GLY A 279 -7.49 19.38 8.62
CA GLY A 279 -8.89 19.73 8.37
C GLY A 279 -9.10 21.01 7.57
N THR A 280 -8.05 21.75 7.19
CA THR A 280 -8.19 22.95 6.35
C THR A 280 -8.27 22.61 4.86
N SER A 281 -8.78 23.55 4.06
CA SER A 281 -8.96 23.40 2.62
C SER A 281 -7.66 23.68 1.84
N PHE A 282 -7.30 22.80 0.93
CA PHE A 282 -6.22 23.08 -0.03
C PHE A 282 -6.59 24.21 -1.00
N ARG A 283 -7.90 24.37 -1.35
CA ARG A 283 -8.36 25.49 -2.18
C ARG A 283 -8.13 26.85 -1.49
N ASP A 284 -8.35 26.93 -0.17
CA ASP A 284 -8.05 28.16 0.58
C ASP A 284 -6.54 28.42 0.66
N PHE A 285 -5.74 27.37 0.82
CA PHE A 285 -4.28 27.51 0.76
C PHE A 285 -3.83 27.99 -0.62
N PHE A 286 -4.44 27.49 -1.69
CA PHE A 286 -4.13 27.88 -3.06
C PHE A 286 -4.28 29.37 -3.33
N VAL A 287 -5.23 30.03 -2.66
CA VAL A 287 -5.49 31.48 -2.77
C VAL A 287 -4.91 32.30 -1.62
N GLY A 288 -4.06 31.71 -0.76
CA GLY A 288 -3.40 32.40 0.35
C GLY A 288 -4.30 32.69 1.55
N LYS A 289 -5.41 31.96 1.70
CA LYS A 289 -6.40 32.12 2.77
C LYS A 289 -6.31 31.06 3.88
N ASN A 290 -5.30 30.18 3.86
CA ASN A 290 -5.13 29.21 4.93
C ASN A 290 -4.82 29.94 6.25
N ALA A 291 -5.60 29.65 7.29
CA ALA A 291 -5.51 30.38 8.58
C ALA A 291 -4.16 30.14 9.29
N ALA A 292 -3.55 28.98 9.13
CA ALA A 292 -2.25 28.66 9.74
C ALA A 292 -1.07 29.23 8.92
N LEU A 293 -1.28 29.59 7.64
CA LEU A 293 -0.28 30.09 6.71
C LEU A 293 -0.81 31.31 5.93
N PRO A 294 -1.16 32.41 6.62
CA PRO A 294 -1.83 33.56 6.01
C PRO A 294 -0.93 34.21 4.96
N GLY A 295 -1.45 34.35 3.73
CA GLY A 295 -0.75 34.95 2.60
C GLY A 295 0.20 33.99 1.84
N GLU A 296 0.50 32.82 2.37
CA GLU A 296 1.30 31.81 1.67
C GLU A 296 0.45 31.05 0.63
N ARG A 297 1.11 30.63 -0.44
CA ARG A 297 0.55 29.78 -1.49
C ARG A 297 1.32 28.48 -1.58
N PRO A 298 0.68 27.39 -2.05
CA PRO A 298 1.33 26.08 -2.13
C PRO A 298 2.45 26.07 -3.20
N THR A 299 3.37 25.16 -2.97
CA THR A 299 4.43 24.79 -3.91
C THR A 299 4.14 23.42 -4.52
N LEU A 300 4.94 23.01 -5.51
CA LEU A 300 4.89 21.63 -6.06
C LEU A 300 5.11 20.57 -4.97
N SER A 301 6.00 20.83 -4.02
CA SER A 301 6.20 19.94 -2.85
C SER A 301 4.95 19.82 -2.00
N ASP A 302 4.23 20.92 -1.75
CA ASP A 302 3.00 20.89 -0.99
C ASP A 302 1.91 20.07 -1.67
N TRP A 303 1.80 20.18 -3.00
CA TRP A 303 0.90 19.36 -3.80
C TRP A 303 1.25 17.88 -3.74
N ALA A 304 2.51 17.53 -3.97
CA ALA A 304 2.98 16.15 -3.94
C ALA A 304 2.76 15.52 -2.55
N ASN A 305 3.06 16.27 -1.47
CA ASN A 305 2.82 15.85 -0.11
C ASN A 305 1.33 15.69 0.19
N HIS A 306 0.48 16.61 -0.27
CA HIS A 306 -0.97 16.50 -0.11
C HIS A 306 -1.52 15.24 -0.78
N LEU A 307 -1.15 14.98 -2.04
CA LEU A 307 -1.53 13.74 -2.74
C LEU A 307 -1.07 12.48 -2.00
N SER A 308 0.06 12.53 -1.29
CA SER A 308 0.54 11.40 -0.49
C SER A 308 -0.35 11.09 0.72
N THR A 309 -1.22 12.03 1.12
CA THR A 309 -2.15 11.88 2.26
C THR A 309 -3.58 11.49 1.83
N ILE A 310 -3.80 11.20 0.56
CA ILE A 310 -5.08 10.73 0.02
C ILE A 310 -4.97 9.20 -0.14
N PHE A 311 -5.93 8.45 0.43
CA PHE A 311 -5.82 7.01 0.64
C PHE A 311 -7.00 6.19 0.07
N PRO A 312 -7.42 6.38 -1.19
CA PRO A 312 -8.45 5.52 -1.79
C PRO A 312 -7.90 4.10 -2.02
N GLU A 313 -8.77 3.17 -2.41
CA GLU A 313 -8.39 1.80 -2.75
C GLU A 313 -7.35 1.75 -3.90
N VAL A 314 -7.43 2.70 -4.83
CA VAL A 314 -6.42 2.94 -5.87
C VAL A 314 -6.14 4.44 -5.92
N ARG A 315 -4.89 4.82 -5.73
CA ARG A 315 -4.46 6.22 -5.73
C ARG A 315 -3.81 6.60 -7.04
N LEU A 316 -4.21 7.73 -7.61
CA LEU A 316 -3.52 8.35 -8.75
C LEU A 316 -2.48 9.35 -8.24
N LYS A 317 -1.27 9.16 -8.71
CA LYS A 317 -0.15 10.10 -8.68
C LYS A 317 0.36 10.27 -10.11
N ARG A 318 1.68 10.24 -10.34
CA ARG A 318 2.26 10.06 -11.69
C ARG A 318 2.26 8.58 -12.15
N TYR A 319 1.54 7.76 -11.42
CA TYR A 319 1.30 6.33 -11.61
C TYR A 319 0.04 5.94 -10.82
N LEU A 320 -0.48 4.76 -11.04
CA LEU A 320 -1.57 4.19 -10.25
C LEU A 320 -1.00 3.28 -9.17
N GLU A 321 -1.48 3.44 -7.95
CA GLU A 321 -1.05 2.69 -6.77
C GLU A 321 -2.22 1.88 -6.22
N MET A 322 -2.17 0.55 -6.37
CA MET A 322 -3.16 -0.39 -5.85
C MET A 322 -2.81 -0.74 -4.40
N ARG A 323 -3.74 -0.50 -3.46
CA ARG A 323 -3.47 -0.37 -2.02
C ARG A 323 -4.24 -1.34 -1.11
N GLY A 324 -5.21 -2.08 -1.62
CA GLY A 324 -6.19 -2.82 -0.80
C GLY A 324 -5.74 -4.20 -0.32
N ALA A 325 -4.52 -4.65 -0.60
CA ALA A 325 -4.02 -5.94 -0.15
C ALA A 325 -3.40 -5.87 1.25
N ASP A 326 -3.64 -6.89 2.07
CA ASP A 326 -2.95 -7.08 3.36
C ASP A 326 -1.47 -7.41 3.13
N GLY A 327 -0.62 -7.11 4.11
CA GLY A 327 0.75 -7.62 4.18
C GLY A 327 0.77 -9.15 4.17
N ALA A 328 1.81 -9.74 3.58
CA ALA A 328 1.88 -11.17 3.34
C ALA A 328 3.29 -11.72 3.61
N PRO A 329 3.46 -13.03 3.84
CA PRO A 329 4.75 -13.69 3.85
C PRO A 329 5.48 -13.50 2.51
N TRP A 330 6.81 -13.50 2.56
CA TRP A 330 7.68 -13.16 1.44
C TRP A 330 7.38 -13.90 0.11
N VAL A 331 6.95 -15.15 0.19
CA VAL A 331 6.60 -15.97 -1.00
C VAL A 331 5.43 -15.41 -1.80
N ARG A 332 4.54 -14.64 -1.16
CA ARG A 332 3.37 -14.04 -1.80
C ARG A 332 3.58 -12.59 -2.23
N LEU A 333 4.60 -11.89 -1.75
CA LEU A 333 4.80 -10.48 -2.06
C LEU A 333 4.93 -10.20 -3.57
N PRO A 334 5.71 -10.97 -4.37
CA PRO A 334 5.80 -10.74 -5.82
C PRO A 334 4.53 -11.08 -6.59
N ALA A 335 3.62 -11.84 -5.98
CA ALA A 335 2.39 -12.26 -6.66
C ALA A 335 1.38 -11.12 -6.84
N LEU A 336 1.38 -10.10 -5.97
CA LEU A 336 0.52 -8.93 -6.15
C LEU A 336 0.91 -8.10 -7.37
N PRO A 337 2.17 -7.64 -7.54
CA PRO A 337 2.57 -6.97 -8.77
C PRO A 337 2.41 -7.86 -10.01
N ALA A 338 2.67 -9.17 -9.93
CA ALA A 338 2.41 -10.09 -11.05
C ALA A 338 0.93 -10.09 -11.45
N PHE A 339 0.02 -10.13 -10.48
CA PHE A 339 -1.43 -10.09 -10.73
C PHE A 339 -1.83 -8.79 -11.44
N TRP A 340 -1.44 -7.64 -10.90
CA TRP A 340 -1.81 -6.35 -11.49
C TRP A 340 -1.11 -6.06 -12.82
N VAL A 341 0.15 -6.42 -12.97
CA VAL A 341 0.89 -6.29 -14.24
C VAL A 341 0.23 -7.15 -15.33
N GLY A 342 -0.13 -8.39 -15.00
CA GLY A 342 -0.80 -9.29 -15.93
C GLY A 342 -2.16 -8.78 -16.41
N LEU A 343 -2.89 -8.06 -15.56
CA LEU A 343 -4.19 -7.47 -15.91
C LEU A 343 -4.06 -6.11 -16.63
N LEU A 344 -3.07 -5.28 -16.28
CA LEU A 344 -3.05 -3.87 -16.65
C LEU A 344 -2.01 -3.51 -17.72
N TYR A 345 -0.95 -4.31 -17.91
CA TYR A 345 0.13 -4.04 -18.87
C TYR A 345 0.01 -4.83 -20.18
N ASP A 346 -1.11 -5.50 -20.37
CA ASP A 346 -1.50 -6.16 -21.62
C ASP A 346 -2.91 -5.72 -21.99
N ASP A 347 -3.07 -5.09 -23.15
CA ASP A 347 -4.34 -4.49 -23.57
C ASP A 347 -5.47 -5.52 -23.67
N THR A 348 -5.18 -6.75 -24.11
CA THR A 348 -6.18 -7.82 -24.22
C THR A 348 -6.70 -8.23 -22.83
N SER A 349 -5.80 -8.38 -21.85
CA SER A 349 -6.18 -8.68 -20.48
C SER A 349 -6.90 -7.51 -19.82
N LEU A 350 -6.46 -6.27 -20.06
CA LEU A 350 -7.11 -5.06 -19.54
C LEU A 350 -8.54 -4.92 -20.09
N ASP A 351 -8.75 -5.17 -21.38
CA ASP A 351 -10.08 -5.14 -22.00
C ASP A 351 -10.99 -6.21 -21.41
N ALA A 352 -10.51 -7.44 -21.29
CA ALA A 352 -11.26 -8.53 -20.70
C ALA A 352 -11.57 -8.30 -19.20
N ALA A 353 -10.63 -7.75 -18.44
CA ALA A 353 -10.83 -7.37 -17.04
C ALA A 353 -11.88 -6.25 -16.90
N TRP A 354 -11.88 -5.28 -17.83
CA TRP A 354 -12.93 -4.26 -17.89
C TRP A 354 -14.30 -4.87 -18.23
N ASP A 355 -14.35 -5.83 -19.14
CA ASP A 355 -15.59 -6.54 -19.51
C ASP A 355 -16.25 -7.27 -18.32
N ILE A 356 -15.46 -7.77 -17.37
CA ILE A 356 -15.97 -8.35 -16.13
C ILE A 356 -16.71 -7.32 -15.29
N ALA A 357 -16.20 -6.08 -15.20
CA ALA A 357 -16.61 -5.10 -14.19
C ALA A 357 -17.43 -3.93 -14.75
N LYS A 358 -17.45 -3.70 -16.06
CA LYS A 358 -18.04 -2.49 -16.68
C LYS A 358 -19.52 -2.30 -16.42
N SER A 359 -20.25 -3.40 -16.21
CA SER A 359 -21.71 -3.36 -15.97
C SER A 359 -22.08 -3.21 -14.49
N TRP A 360 -21.11 -3.27 -13.58
CA TRP A 360 -21.41 -3.17 -12.15
C TRP A 360 -21.80 -1.75 -11.77
N SER A 361 -22.90 -1.61 -11.02
CA SER A 361 -23.31 -0.31 -10.49
C SER A 361 -22.37 0.17 -9.36
N ALA A 362 -22.49 1.43 -8.98
CA ALA A 362 -21.74 1.98 -7.85
C ALA A 362 -22.09 1.24 -6.54
N GLU A 363 -23.36 0.92 -6.34
CA GLU A 363 -23.87 0.19 -5.19
C GLU A 363 -23.35 -1.24 -5.14
N GLU A 364 -23.30 -1.91 -6.28
CA GLU A 364 -22.75 -3.28 -6.37
C GLU A 364 -21.27 -3.31 -6.05
N ARG A 365 -20.49 -2.39 -6.62
CA ARG A 365 -19.04 -2.27 -6.29
C ARG A 365 -18.81 -1.97 -4.81
N GLN A 366 -19.60 -1.06 -4.24
CA GLN A 366 -19.52 -0.73 -2.82
C GLN A 366 -19.96 -1.91 -1.96
N SER A 367 -21.02 -2.59 -2.29
CA SER A 367 -21.50 -3.78 -1.59
C SER A 367 -20.45 -4.89 -1.59
N LEU A 368 -19.81 -5.15 -2.73
CA LEU A 368 -18.72 -6.12 -2.83
C LEU A 368 -17.55 -5.73 -1.92
N ARG A 369 -17.14 -4.45 -1.96
CA ARG A 369 -16.09 -3.90 -1.11
C ARG A 369 -16.41 -4.09 0.38
N ASP A 370 -17.68 -3.95 0.75
CA ASP A 370 -18.14 -4.05 2.14
C ASP A 370 -18.20 -5.50 2.65
N GLN A 371 -18.47 -6.43 1.77
CA GLN A 371 -18.56 -7.85 2.08
C GLN A 371 -17.20 -8.52 2.24
N VAL A 372 -16.24 -8.16 1.39
CA VAL A 372 -14.96 -8.88 1.24
C VAL A 372 -14.14 -8.98 2.51
N PRO A 373 -14.03 -7.95 3.39
CA PRO A 373 -13.27 -8.06 4.62
C PRO A 373 -13.68 -9.22 5.52
N ARG A 374 -14.95 -9.58 5.48
CA ARG A 374 -15.54 -10.64 6.31
C ARG A 374 -15.76 -11.95 5.57
N LEU A 375 -16.21 -11.89 4.32
CA LEU A 375 -16.64 -13.06 3.56
C LEU A 375 -15.58 -13.60 2.60
N GLY A 376 -14.51 -12.83 2.28
CA GLY A 376 -13.48 -13.24 1.34
C GLY A 376 -14.08 -13.70 0.02
N PHE A 377 -13.73 -14.90 -0.42
CA PHE A 377 -14.24 -15.49 -1.66
C PHE A 377 -15.77 -15.76 -1.68
N LYS A 378 -16.41 -15.80 -0.52
CA LYS A 378 -17.87 -16.00 -0.38
C LYS A 378 -18.65 -14.70 -0.58
N ALA A 379 -17.98 -13.54 -0.73
CA ALA A 379 -18.63 -12.30 -1.13
C ALA A 379 -19.28 -12.45 -2.52
N LYS A 380 -20.34 -11.69 -2.78
CA LYS A 380 -21.09 -11.78 -4.04
C LYS A 380 -21.27 -10.41 -4.69
N ILE A 381 -21.31 -10.45 -6.02
CA ILE A 381 -21.79 -9.36 -6.85
C ILE A 381 -22.83 -9.93 -7.84
N GLY A 382 -24.06 -9.44 -7.80
CA GLY A 382 -25.16 -10.13 -8.45
C GLY A 382 -25.26 -11.59 -7.97
N ASP A 383 -25.36 -12.53 -8.91
CA ASP A 383 -25.44 -13.97 -8.62
C ASP A 383 -24.05 -14.65 -8.54
N ARG A 384 -22.96 -13.91 -8.81
CA ARG A 384 -21.60 -14.48 -8.89
C ARG A 384 -20.87 -14.39 -7.55
N TYR A 385 -20.21 -15.46 -7.15
CA TYR A 385 -19.25 -15.43 -6.05
C TYR A 385 -17.94 -14.76 -6.48
N LEU A 386 -17.32 -14.03 -5.57
CA LEU A 386 -16.02 -13.42 -5.81
C LEU A 386 -14.94 -14.45 -6.15
N PHE A 387 -15.06 -15.67 -5.66
CA PHE A 387 -14.20 -16.80 -6.01
C PHE A 387 -14.13 -17.05 -7.53
N GLU A 388 -15.27 -17.03 -8.21
CA GLU A 388 -15.35 -17.24 -9.67
C GLU A 388 -14.68 -16.10 -10.42
N ILE A 389 -14.89 -14.86 -9.94
CA ILE A 389 -14.28 -13.66 -10.52
C ILE A 389 -12.76 -13.69 -10.30
N ALA A 390 -12.30 -14.11 -9.12
CA ALA A 390 -10.88 -14.24 -8.81
C ALA A 390 -10.19 -15.26 -9.73
N LYS A 391 -10.84 -16.39 -10.02
CA LYS A 391 -10.35 -17.38 -11.00
C LYS A 391 -10.22 -16.79 -12.40
N GLU A 392 -11.24 -16.07 -12.88
CA GLU A 392 -11.18 -15.39 -14.19
C GLU A 392 -10.03 -14.37 -14.23
N CYS A 393 -9.94 -13.52 -13.22
CA CYS A 393 -8.87 -12.51 -13.14
C CYS A 393 -7.47 -13.17 -13.15
N LEU A 394 -7.31 -14.31 -12.47
CA LEU A 394 -6.03 -15.01 -12.42
C LEU A 394 -5.68 -15.61 -13.79
N VAL A 395 -6.67 -16.19 -14.50
CA VAL A 395 -6.48 -16.66 -15.88
C VAL A 395 -6.05 -15.52 -16.80
N LEU A 396 -6.69 -14.35 -16.69
CA LEU A 396 -6.34 -13.16 -17.48
C LEU A 396 -4.95 -12.65 -17.13
N ALA A 397 -4.59 -12.63 -15.85
CA ALA A 397 -3.26 -12.22 -15.41
C ALA A 397 -2.15 -13.14 -15.96
N HIS A 398 -2.34 -14.46 -15.90
CA HIS A 398 -1.46 -15.42 -16.53
C HIS A 398 -1.30 -15.17 -18.04
N ALA A 399 -2.42 -14.98 -18.73
CA ALA A 399 -2.41 -14.74 -20.18
C ALA A 399 -1.67 -13.43 -20.53
N GLY A 400 -1.91 -12.34 -19.77
CA GLY A 400 -1.24 -11.06 -19.97
C GLY A 400 0.27 -11.15 -19.75
N LEU A 401 0.72 -11.80 -18.67
CA LEU A 401 2.15 -11.97 -18.40
C LEU A 401 2.84 -12.82 -19.49
N ARG A 402 2.18 -13.88 -19.98
CA ARG A 402 2.72 -14.69 -21.10
C ARG A 402 2.83 -13.88 -22.39
N ARG A 403 1.83 -13.07 -22.75
CA ARG A 403 1.89 -12.18 -23.93
C ARG A 403 2.93 -11.09 -23.79
N ARG A 404 3.12 -10.58 -22.58
CA ARG A 404 4.18 -9.64 -22.25
C ARG A 404 5.58 -10.23 -22.48
N ASN A 405 5.73 -11.53 -22.38
CA ASN A 405 6.90 -12.34 -22.73
C ASN A 405 8.22 -11.84 -22.12
N ARG A 406 8.19 -11.42 -20.85
CA ARG A 406 9.39 -11.11 -20.07
C ARG A 406 9.87 -12.39 -19.40
N VAL A 407 11.07 -12.84 -19.75
CA VAL A 407 11.61 -14.11 -19.26
C VAL A 407 12.82 -13.89 -18.35
N ASP A 408 12.99 -14.82 -17.38
CA ASP A 408 14.18 -14.88 -16.53
C ASP A 408 15.37 -15.53 -17.28
N HIS A 409 16.50 -15.63 -16.62
CA HIS A 409 17.75 -16.19 -17.19
C HIS A 409 17.67 -17.68 -17.56
N VAL A 410 16.61 -18.38 -17.13
CA VAL A 410 16.35 -19.78 -17.50
C VAL A 410 15.15 -19.94 -18.44
N GLY A 411 14.63 -18.82 -18.98
CA GLY A 411 13.57 -18.81 -19.99
C GLY A 411 12.15 -18.96 -19.45
N ARG A 412 11.91 -18.75 -18.14
CA ARG A 412 10.56 -18.78 -17.54
C ARG A 412 9.97 -17.38 -17.56
N ASP A 413 8.73 -17.26 -18.00
CA ASP A 413 8.03 -15.97 -17.99
C ASP A 413 7.54 -15.56 -16.58
N GLU A 414 7.06 -14.32 -16.47
CA GLU A 414 6.63 -13.71 -15.20
C GLU A 414 5.40 -14.40 -14.58
N SER A 415 4.65 -15.22 -15.34
CA SER A 415 3.44 -15.88 -14.82
C SER A 415 3.74 -16.87 -13.69
N ARG A 416 5.00 -17.34 -13.57
CA ARG A 416 5.45 -18.16 -12.44
C ARG A 416 5.24 -17.49 -11.07
N HIS A 417 5.24 -16.16 -11.02
CA HIS A 417 5.05 -15.42 -9.77
C HIS A 417 3.60 -15.44 -9.27
N LEU A 418 2.65 -15.92 -10.10
CA LEU A 418 1.27 -16.14 -9.72
C LEU A 418 1.03 -17.48 -8.99
N GLU A 419 2.01 -18.40 -8.99
CA GLU A 419 1.86 -19.71 -8.34
C GLU A 419 1.31 -19.68 -6.91
N PRO A 420 1.70 -18.72 -6.02
CA PRO A 420 1.09 -18.63 -4.70
C PRO A 420 -0.41 -18.31 -4.75
N LEU A 421 -0.88 -17.54 -5.74
CA LEU A 421 -2.31 -17.24 -5.93
C LEU A 421 -3.05 -18.42 -6.55
N ASP A 422 -2.41 -19.16 -7.47
CA ASP A 422 -2.97 -20.42 -8.00
C ASP A 422 -3.29 -21.38 -6.86
N ARG A 423 -2.38 -21.58 -5.92
CA ARG A 423 -2.59 -22.43 -4.74
C ARG A 423 -3.77 -21.99 -3.88
N ILE A 424 -3.92 -20.67 -3.67
CA ILE A 424 -5.05 -20.09 -2.93
C ILE A 424 -6.37 -20.41 -3.62
N ILE A 425 -6.43 -20.28 -4.95
CA ILE A 425 -7.60 -20.61 -5.75
C ILE A 425 -7.87 -22.13 -5.77
N ASP A 426 -6.84 -22.95 -5.89
CA ASP A 426 -6.96 -24.41 -5.90
C ASP A 426 -7.48 -24.94 -4.55
N CYS A 427 -7.03 -24.36 -3.44
CA CYS A 427 -7.52 -24.69 -2.10
C CYS A 427 -8.92 -24.12 -1.84
N GLY A 428 -9.31 -23.04 -2.51
CA GLY A 428 -10.60 -22.35 -2.28
C GLY A 428 -10.69 -21.59 -0.96
N HIS A 429 -9.57 -21.46 -0.24
CA HIS A 429 -9.47 -20.76 1.05
C HIS A 429 -8.55 -19.55 0.92
N THR A 430 -8.97 -18.46 1.57
CA THR A 430 -8.10 -17.29 1.74
C THR A 430 -6.97 -17.62 2.73
N PRO A 431 -5.82 -16.90 2.68
CA PRO A 431 -4.77 -17.05 3.69
C PRO A 431 -5.24 -16.90 5.13
N ALA A 432 -6.21 -16.02 5.37
CA ALA A 432 -6.79 -15.82 6.69
C ALA A 432 -7.62 -17.04 7.18
N GLU A 433 -8.33 -17.72 6.28
CA GLU A 433 -9.04 -18.96 6.62
C GLU A 433 -8.04 -20.06 7.03
N GLU A 434 -6.91 -20.20 6.32
CA GLU A 434 -5.84 -21.13 6.73
C GLU A 434 -5.27 -20.79 8.12
N LEU A 435 -5.08 -19.51 8.43
CA LEU A 435 -4.62 -19.06 9.76
C LEU A 435 -5.65 -19.37 10.85
N LEU A 436 -6.94 -19.19 10.56
CA LEU A 436 -8.03 -19.52 11.48
C LEU A 436 -8.13 -21.04 11.72
N ASP A 437 -7.94 -21.84 10.69
CA ASP A 437 -7.89 -23.31 10.84
C ASP A 437 -6.71 -23.74 11.70
N LYS A 438 -5.54 -23.14 11.52
CA LYS A 438 -4.38 -23.37 12.39
C LYS A 438 -4.66 -22.96 13.83
N PHE A 439 -5.27 -21.78 14.04
CA PHE A 439 -5.63 -21.29 15.37
C PHE A 439 -6.56 -22.25 16.10
N ASN A 440 -7.60 -22.74 15.42
CA ASN A 440 -8.57 -23.67 16.00
C ASN A 440 -8.04 -25.13 16.12
N GLY A 441 -6.99 -25.45 15.38
CA GLY A 441 -6.37 -26.78 15.34
C GLY A 441 -5.01 -26.82 16.02
N PRO A 442 -3.90 -26.90 15.24
CA PRO A 442 -2.56 -27.14 15.79
C PRO A 442 -2.05 -26.05 16.73
N TRP A 443 -2.48 -24.80 16.58
CA TRP A 443 -2.08 -23.68 17.45
C TRP A 443 -2.85 -23.64 18.78
N ARG A 444 -3.87 -24.49 18.98
CA ARG A 444 -4.62 -24.66 20.22
C ARG A 444 -5.15 -23.36 20.83
N GLY A 445 -5.64 -22.45 19.97
CA GLY A 445 -6.19 -21.16 20.40
C GLY A 445 -5.15 -20.10 20.77
N SER A 446 -3.90 -20.27 20.36
CA SER A 446 -2.83 -19.28 20.54
C SER A 446 -2.43 -18.68 19.18
N VAL A 447 -2.10 -17.40 19.14
CA VAL A 447 -1.52 -16.72 17.95
C VAL A 447 0.01 -16.73 17.96
N GLU A 448 0.64 -17.20 19.04
CA GLU A 448 2.11 -17.21 19.18
C GLU A 448 2.83 -17.94 18.02
N PRO A 449 2.34 -19.11 17.52
CA PRO A 449 3.00 -19.76 16.39
C PRO A 449 3.04 -18.94 15.10
N ALA A 450 2.21 -17.89 14.96
CA ALA A 450 2.27 -16.99 13.79
C ALA A 450 3.62 -16.26 13.70
N TYR A 451 4.28 -15.99 14.83
CA TYR A 451 5.60 -15.34 14.86
C TYR A 451 6.74 -16.20 14.31
N GLU A 452 6.52 -17.51 14.20
CA GLU A 452 7.45 -18.43 13.54
C GLU A 452 7.01 -18.75 12.12
N GLU A 453 5.72 -19.07 11.92
CA GLU A 453 5.21 -19.56 10.62
C GLU A 453 4.97 -18.45 9.59
N CYS A 454 4.73 -17.19 10.04
CA CYS A 454 4.52 -16.03 9.17
C CYS A 454 5.70 -15.05 9.21
N ALA A 455 6.82 -15.40 9.82
CA ALA A 455 8.03 -14.60 9.84
C ALA A 455 8.77 -14.64 8.49
N PHE A 456 9.59 -13.60 8.26
CA PHE A 456 10.47 -13.48 7.09
C PHE A 456 11.83 -14.15 7.30
#